data_622a56071e3a8c4fb8fa8cea161ca746
#
_entry.id   622a56071e3a8c4fb8fa8cea161ca746
#
_cell.length_a   1.000
_cell.length_b   1.000
_cell.length_c   1.000
_cell.angle_alpha   90.00
_cell.angle_beta   90.00
_cell.angle_gamma   90.00
#
_symmetry.space_group_name_H-M   'P 1'
#
loop_
_entity.id
_entity.type
_entity.pdbx_description
1 polymer ?
#
loop_
_entity_poly.entity_id
_entity_poly.type
_entity_poly.pdbx_seq_one_letter_code
_entity_poly.pdbx_strand_id
1 'polypeptide(L)'
;NITVEEYTEKVMPLNYELTKRKLPVNVATSVVFIGYYIIFAYFNKGQTLGKKLLKKKVVNDKGERPSIWNMVIRGLLIYGIVTTLYSTISINFLVMEEFNYSVSVISAIESMIIIVSILMMLYKKDGRGLHDIIAKTNVIREEW
;
A
#
# COMPACT_ATOMS: atom_id res chain seq x y z
N ASN A 1 -21.59 13.64 -18.63
CA ASN A 1 -21.50 13.55 -17.16
C ASN A 1 -22.51 12.51 -16.69
N ILE A 2 -22.00 11.44 -16.04
CA ILE A 2 -22.85 10.42 -15.42
C ILE A 2 -23.45 11.02 -14.15
N THR A 3 -24.76 10.92 -13.96
CA THR A 3 -25.41 11.36 -12.72
C THR A 3 -25.12 10.37 -11.59
N VAL A 4 -25.32 10.79 -10.33
CA VAL A 4 -25.15 9.91 -9.16
C VAL A 4 -26.09 8.70 -9.23
N GLU A 5 -27.31 8.89 -9.74
CA GLU A 5 -28.28 7.83 -9.93
C GLU A 5 -27.83 6.82 -10.97
N GLU A 6 -27.34 7.26 -12.14
CA GLU A 6 -26.81 6.37 -13.18
C GLU A 6 -25.55 5.61 -12.70
N TYR A 7 -24.70 6.24 -11.88
CA TYR A 7 -23.57 5.57 -11.29
C TYR A 7 -24.01 4.45 -10.35
N THR A 8 -24.96 4.75 -9.47
CA THR A 8 -25.46 3.76 -8.50
C THR A 8 -26.16 2.60 -9.19
N GLU A 9 -26.99 2.85 -10.20
CA GLU A 9 -27.72 1.79 -10.91
C GLU A 9 -26.86 0.95 -11.85
N LYS A 10 -25.92 1.55 -12.56
CA LYS A 10 -25.21 0.88 -13.65
C LYS A 10 -23.78 0.51 -13.32
N VAL A 11 -23.04 1.41 -12.68
CA VAL A 11 -21.59 1.25 -12.47
C VAL A 11 -21.27 0.48 -11.18
N MET A 12 -21.99 0.74 -10.11
CA MET A 12 -21.78 0.05 -8.83
C MET A 12 -21.94 -1.48 -8.92
N PRO A 13 -23.04 -2.01 -9.47
CA PRO A 13 -23.21 -3.46 -9.60
C PRO A 13 -22.14 -4.10 -10.46
N LEU A 14 -21.77 -3.45 -11.56
CA LEU A 14 -20.73 -3.93 -12.45
C LEU A 14 -19.37 -4.02 -11.76
N ASN A 15 -18.98 -2.98 -11.00
CA ASN A 15 -17.73 -2.97 -10.23
C ASN A 15 -17.70 -4.06 -9.16
N TYR A 16 -18.81 -4.28 -8.47
CA TYR A 16 -18.92 -5.34 -7.45
C TYR A 16 -18.77 -6.74 -8.07
N GLU A 17 -19.46 -7.01 -9.17
CA GLU A 17 -19.34 -8.28 -9.92
C GLU A 17 -17.93 -8.48 -10.48
N LEU A 18 -17.32 -7.45 -11.05
CA LEU A 18 -15.94 -7.51 -11.53
C LEU A 18 -14.95 -7.80 -10.41
N THR A 19 -15.14 -7.22 -9.23
CA THR A 19 -14.30 -7.48 -8.07
C THR A 19 -14.44 -8.92 -7.60
N LYS A 20 -15.65 -9.48 -7.56
CA LYS A 20 -15.87 -10.91 -7.28
C LYS A 20 -15.15 -11.82 -8.27
N ARG A 21 -15.29 -11.54 -9.56
CA ARG A 21 -14.63 -12.34 -10.62
C ARG A 21 -13.10 -12.25 -10.56
N LYS A 22 -12.57 -11.12 -10.14
CA LYS A 22 -11.12 -10.89 -9.99
C LYS A 22 -10.52 -11.37 -8.65
N LEU A 23 -11.32 -11.96 -7.77
CA LEU A 23 -10.88 -12.44 -6.46
C LEU A 23 -9.60 -13.29 -6.52
N PRO A 24 -9.45 -14.31 -7.39
CA PRO A 24 -8.22 -15.09 -7.47
C PRO A 24 -7.00 -14.25 -7.90
N VAL A 25 -7.22 -13.29 -8.80
CA VAL A 25 -6.16 -12.36 -9.26
C VAL A 25 -5.77 -11.41 -8.13
N ASN A 26 -6.72 -10.88 -7.38
CA ASN A 26 -6.46 -9.99 -6.25
C ASN A 26 -5.68 -10.71 -5.14
N VAL A 27 -6.02 -11.96 -4.84
CA VAL A 27 -5.27 -12.80 -3.90
C VAL A 27 -3.85 -13.01 -4.39
N ALA A 28 -3.66 -13.42 -5.64
CA ALA A 28 -2.34 -13.64 -6.22
C ALA A 28 -1.49 -12.35 -6.22
N THR A 29 -2.10 -11.22 -6.59
CA THR A 29 -1.44 -9.91 -6.55
C THR A 29 -1.01 -9.54 -5.13
N SER A 30 -1.88 -9.73 -4.13
CA SER A 30 -1.54 -9.47 -2.72
C SER A 30 -0.36 -10.31 -2.24
N VAL A 31 -0.33 -11.60 -2.59
CA VAL A 31 0.78 -12.51 -2.25
C VAL A 31 2.09 -12.03 -2.89
N VAL A 32 2.06 -11.64 -4.16
CA VAL A 32 3.25 -11.13 -4.86
C VAL A 32 3.73 -9.82 -4.23
N PHE A 33 2.84 -8.89 -3.92
CA PHE A 33 3.20 -7.61 -3.29
C PHE A 33 3.80 -7.81 -1.90
N ILE A 34 3.17 -8.60 -1.05
CA ILE A 34 3.68 -8.93 0.29
C ILE A 34 5.03 -9.65 0.16
N GLY A 35 5.11 -10.65 -0.72
CA GLY A 35 6.33 -11.41 -0.95
C GLY A 35 7.49 -10.52 -1.41
N TYR A 36 7.27 -9.63 -2.36
CA TYR A 36 8.33 -8.80 -2.93
C TYR A 36 8.67 -7.57 -2.06
N TYR A 37 7.66 -6.81 -1.64
CA TYR A 37 7.93 -5.53 -0.97
C TYR A 37 8.20 -5.65 0.53
N ILE A 38 7.74 -6.72 1.15
CA ILE A 38 7.93 -6.96 2.58
C ILE A 38 8.96 -8.08 2.80
N ILE A 39 8.66 -9.31 2.36
CA ILE A 39 9.48 -10.47 2.67
C ILE A 39 10.83 -10.41 1.95
N PHE A 40 10.83 -10.28 0.62
CA PHE A 40 12.07 -10.18 -0.16
C PHE A 40 12.92 -8.99 0.27
N ALA A 41 12.32 -7.80 0.42
CA ALA A 41 13.05 -6.63 0.85
C ALA A 41 13.63 -6.79 2.26
N TYR A 42 12.91 -7.45 3.17
CA TYR A 42 13.44 -7.77 4.51
C TYR A 42 14.67 -8.67 4.44
N PHE A 43 14.61 -9.79 3.70
CA PHE A 43 15.76 -10.70 3.57
C PHE A 43 16.91 -10.07 2.79
N ASN A 44 16.62 -9.18 1.86
CA ASN A 44 17.61 -8.45 1.07
C ASN A 44 18.07 -7.13 1.75
N LYS A 45 18.24 -7.14 3.08
CA LYS A 45 18.80 -6.03 3.88
C LYS A 45 18.06 -4.69 3.71
N GLY A 46 16.73 -4.72 3.55
CA GLY A 46 15.90 -3.53 3.36
C GLY A 46 15.88 -3.01 1.92
N GLN A 47 16.28 -3.81 0.95
CA GLN A 47 16.36 -3.41 -0.46
C GLN A 47 15.40 -4.22 -1.34
N THR A 48 14.61 -3.54 -2.16
CA THR A 48 14.02 -4.10 -3.38
C THR A 48 15.05 -4.03 -4.52
N LEU A 49 14.82 -4.73 -5.62
CA LEU A 49 15.73 -4.70 -6.79
C LEU A 49 15.96 -3.27 -7.29
N GLY A 50 14.89 -2.45 -7.41
CA GLY A 50 15.03 -1.06 -7.83
C GLY A 50 15.85 -0.20 -6.86
N LYS A 51 15.67 -0.40 -5.54
CA LYS A 51 16.48 0.30 -4.53
C LYS A 51 17.95 -0.11 -4.60
N LYS A 52 18.22 -1.39 -4.85
CA LYS A 52 19.59 -1.90 -5.03
C LYS A 52 20.27 -1.27 -6.24
N LEU A 53 19.57 -1.16 -7.38
CA LEU A 53 20.09 -0.47 -8.56
C LEU A 53 20.40 1.02 -8.30
N LEU A 54 19.58 1.69 -7.50
CA LEU A 54 19.76 3.09 -7.12
C LEU A 54 20.72 3.28 -5.93
N LYS A 55 21.35 2.20 -5.45
CA LYS A 55 22.24 2.23 -4.26
C LYS A 55 21.53 2.82 -3.02
N LYS A 56 20.26 2.45 -2.82
CA LYS A 56 19.45 2.89 -1.68
C LYS A 56 19.02 1.69 -0.86
N LYS A 57 18.98 1.85 0.47
CA LYS A 57 18.46 0.85 1.39
C LYS A 57 17.58 1.48 2.47
N VAL A 58 16.63 0.68 2.95
CA VAL A 58 15.83 1.03 4.12
C VAL A 58 16.60 0.61 5.37
N VAL A 59 16.65 1.50 6.34
CA VAL A 59 17.21 1.25 7.67
C VAL A 59 16.19 1.65 8.73
N ASN A 60 16.38 1.20 9.97
CA ASN A 60 15.62 1.69 11.11
C ASN A 60 16.15 3.07 11.56
N ASP A 61 15.52 3.68 12.57
CA ASP A 61 15.95 4.98 13.11
C ASP A 61 17.36 4.99 13.72
N LYS A 62 17.94 3.81 13.99
CA LYS A 62 19.31 3.65 14.47
C LYS A 62 20.34 3.46 13.33
N GLY A 63 19.89 3.44 12.08
CA GLY A 63 20.74 3.16 10.92
C GLY A 63 21.04 1.68 10.69
N GLU A 64 20.40 0.78 11.45
CA GLU A 64 20.57 -0.66 11.37
C GLU A 64 19.57 -1.30 10.40
N ARG A 65 19.68 -2.63 10.21
CA ARG A 65 18.71 -3.40 9.43
C ARG A 65 17.30 -3.24 10.03
N PRO A 66 16.28 -2.93 9.21
CA PRO A 66 14.92 -2.79 9.70
C PRO A 66 14.39 -4.16 10.19
N SER A 67 13.54 -4.13 11.20
CA SER A 67 12.80 -5.32 11.64
C SER A 67 11.74 -5.70 10.60
N ILE A 68 11.25 -6.93 10.68
CA ILE A 68 10.11 -7.36 9.84
C ILE A 68 8.88 -6.47 10.04
N TRP A 69 8.61 -6.04 11.26
CA TRP A 69 7.50 -5.15 11.59
C TRP A 69 7.64 -3.76 10.97
N ASN A 70 8.86 -3.20 10.94
CA ASN A 70 9.10 -1.95 10.23
C ASN A 70 8.75 -2.08 8.74
N MET A 71 9.11 -3.20 8.11
CA MET A 71 8.81 -3.47 6.70
C MET A 71 7.32 -3.71 6.46
N VAL A 72 6.63 -4.42 7.36
CA VAL A 72 5.17 -4.64 7.30
C VAL A 72 4.42 -3.31 7.38
N ILE A 73 4.68 -2.51 8.41
CA ILE A 73 4.00 -1.22 8.59
C ILE A 73 4.24 -0.31 7.39
N ARG A 74 5.49 -0.20 6.95
CA ARG A 74 5.85 0.57 5.76
C ARG A 74 5.12 0.07 4.51
N GLY A 75 5.09 -1.24 4.30
CA GLY A 75 4.44 -1.86 3.15
C GLY A 75 2.94 -1.63 3.13
N LEU A 76 2.28 -1.76 4.26
CA LEU A 76 0.85 -1.51 4.39
C LEU A 76 0.48 -0.06 4.05
N LEU A 77 1.33 0.91 4.40
CA LEU A 77 1.05 2.34 4.20
C LEU A 77 1.34 2.87 2.79
N ILE A 78 2.19 2.17 1.99
CA ILE A 78 2.63 2.71 0.69
C ILE A 78 1.97 2.01 -0.50
N TYR A 79 1.75 0.70 -0.40
CA TYR A 79 1.49 -0.12 -1.60
C TYR A 79 0.03 -0.45 -1.83
N GLY A 80 -0.92 0.20 -1.15
CA GLY A 80 -2.34 -0.07 -1.31
C GLY A 80 -2.76 -1.48 -0.86
N ILE A 81 -1.93 -2.12 -0.04
CA ILE A 81 -2.14 -3.49 0.42
C ILE A 81 -3.37 -3.57 1.32
N VAL A 82 -3.62 -2.53 2.13
CA VAL A 82 -4.76 -2.50 3.06
C VAL A 82 -6.07 -2.54 2.29
N THR A 83 -6.26 -1.66 1.30
CA THR A 83 -7.46 -1.65 0.46
C THR A 83 -7.62 -2.97 -0.29
N THR A 84 -6.54 -3.53 -0.83
CA THR A 84 -6.59 -4.79 -1.59
C THR A 84 -6.97 -5.97 -0.69
N LEU A 85 -6.37 -6.10 0.49
CA LEU A 85 -6.71 -7.15 1.46
C LEU A 85 -8.14 -6.98 1.98
N TYR A 86 -8.50 -5.75 2.36
CA TYR A 86 -9.84 -5.45 2.83
C TYR A 86 -10.90 -5.79 1.78
N SER A 87 -10.75 -5.35 0.54
CA SER A 87 -11.70 -5.64 -0.54
C SER A 87 -11.80 -7.14 -0.83
N THR A 88 -10.67 -7.86 -0.79
CA THR A 88 -10.62 -9.31 -1.01
C THR A 88 -11.38 -10.08 0.06
N ILE A 89 -11.32 -9.63 1.31
CA ILE A 89 -12.00 -10.28 2.43
C ILE A 89 -13.46 -9.85 2.47
N SER A 90 -13.73 -8.55 2.46
CA SER A 90 -15.06 -7.98 2.68
C SER A 90 -16.07 -8.28 1.58
N ILE A 91 -15.61 -8.51 0.34
CA ILE A 91 -16.47 -8.90 -0.79
C ILE A 91 -17.30 -10.17 -0.54
N ASN A 92 -16.83 -11.02 0.38
CA ASN A 92 -17.50 -12.28 0.73
C ASN A 92 -18.55 -12.12 1.84
N PHE A 93 -18.54 -10.99 2.55
CA PHE A 93 -19.35 -10.79 3.75
C PHE A 93 -20.31 -9.59 3.66
N LEU A 94 -19.95 -8.58 2.87
CA LEU A 94 -20.72 -7.34 2.77
C LEU A 94 -21.64 -7.35 1.56
N VAL A 95 -22.80 -6.73 1.71
CA VAL A 95 -23.67 -6.41 0.58
C VAL A 95 -23.05 -5.31 -0.29
N MET A 96 -23.49 -5.20 -1.53
CA MET A 96 -22.87 -4.33 -2.53
C MET A 96 -22.68 -2.87 -2.08
N GLU A 97 -23.69 -2.29 -1.44
CA GLU A 97 -23.64 -0.89 -1.00
C GLU A 97 -22.62 -0.67 0.10
N GLU A 98 -22.64 -1.52 1.14
CA GLU A 98 -21.67 -1.46 2.26
C GLU A 98 -20.26 -1.74 1.79
N PHE A 99 -20.09 -2.69 0.87
CA PHE A 99 -18.79 -3.00 0.27
C PHE A 99 -18.23 -1.80 -0.46
N ASN A 100 -18.97 -1.22 -1.40
CA ASN A 100 -18.49 -0.09 -2.19
C ASN A 100 -18.20 1.14 -1.32
N TYR A 101 -19.05 1.43 -0.33
CA TYR A 101 -18.84 2.52 0.60
C TYR A 101 -17.56 2.33 1.42
N SER A 102 -17.41 1.18 2.07
CA SER A 102 -16.28 0.91 2.95
C SER A 102 -14.95 0.84 2.20
N VAL A 103 -14.90 0.22 1.02
CA VAL A 103 -13.71 0.20 0.16
C VAL A 103 -13.33 1.60 -0.29
N SER A 104 -14.31 2.44 -0.66
CA SER A 104 -14.07 3.82 -1.06
C SER A 104 -13.47 4.65 0.07
N VAL A 105 -13.99 4.51 1.29
CA VAL A 105 -13.45 5.20 2.48
C VAL A 105 -12.01 4.78 2.77
N ILE A 106 -11.73 3.48 2.78
CA ILE A 106 -10.37 2.97 3.04
C ILE A 106 -9.40 3.43 1.94
N SER A 107 -9.81 3.34 0.68
CA SER A 107 -9.00 3.81 -0.46
C SER A 107 -8.71 5.32 -0.39
N ALA A 108 -9.68 6.13 0.03
CA ALA A 108 -9.48 7.55 0.24
C ALA A 108 -8.47 7.84 1.34
N ILE A 109 -8.56 7.12 2.47
CA ILE A 109 -7.59 7.25 3.58
C ILE A 109 -6.18 6.86 3.13
N GLU A 110 -6.01 5.72 2.43
CA GLU A 110 -4.72 5.31 1.87
C GLU A 110 -4.15 6.36 0.91
N SER A 111 -5.00 6.89 0.02
CA SER A 111 -4.59 7.94 -0.93
C SER A 111 -4.12 9.21 -0.21
N MET A 112 -4.81 9.63 0.85
CA MET A 112 -4.39 10.77 1.68
C MET A 112 -3.04 10.52 2.35
N ILE A 113 -2.82 9.32 2.91
CA ILE A 113 -1.54 8.95 3.52
C ILE A 113 -0.41 9.02 2.49
N ILE A 114 -0.64 8.54 1.27
CA ILE A 114 0.35 8.59 0.18
C ILE A 114 0.65 10.04 -0.21
N ILE A 115 -0.37 10.87 -0.42
CA ILE A 115 -0.20 12.28 -0.78
C ILE A 115 0.58 13.02 0.31
N VAL A 116 0.18 12.88 1.57
CA VAL A 116 0.88 13.49 2.70
C VAL A 116 2.33 12.99 2.78
N SER A 117 2.56 11.69 2.55
CA SER A 117 3.92 11.13 2.53
C SER A 117 4.79 11.76 1.45
N ILE A 118 4.25 11.96 0.23
CA ILE A 118 4.97 12.60 -0.87
C ILE A 118 5.29 14.05 -0.52
N LEU A 119 4.31 14.81 -0.03
CA LEU A 119 4.53 16.20 0.38
C LEU A 119 5.60 16.30 1.46
N MET A 120 5.54 15.43 2.47
CA MET A 120 6.56 15.40 3.53
C MET A 120 7.96 15.11 2.99
N MET A 121 8.10 14.15 2.04
CA MET A 121 9.39 13.87 1.40
C MET A 121 9.96 15.06 0.61
N LEU A 122 9.09 15.88 0.02
CA LEU A 122 9.50 17.06 -0.74
C LEU A 122 9.91 18.23 0.16
N TYR A 123 9.21 18.44 1.28
CA TYR A 123 9.42 19.63 2.13
C TYR A 123 10.35 19.39 3.33
N LYS A 124 10.51 18.14 3.79
CA LYS A 124 11.39 17.83 4.92
C LYS A 124 12.84 17.68 4.48
N LYS A 125 13.74 18.27 5.25
CA LYS A 125 15.19 18.20 5.02
C LYS A 125 15.73 16.76 5.09
N ASP A 126 15.12 15.90 5.90
CA ASP A 126 15.50 14.50 6.05
C ASP A 126 14.92 13.59 4.96
N GLY A 127 14.04 14.12 4.09
CA GLY A 127 13.43 13.38 2.99
C GLY A 127 12.51 12.21 3.42
N ARG A 128 12.09 12.17 4.69
CA ARG A 128 11.25 11.09 5.23
C ARG A 128 9.78 11.38 4.99
N GLY A 129 9.06 10.42 4.41
CA GLY A 129 7.61 10.47 4.28
C GLY A 129 6.91 10.05 5.57
N LEU A 130 5.59 10.25 5.62
CA LEU A 130 4.75 9.85 6.75
C LEU A 130 4.89 8.35 7.06
N HIS A 131 4.88 7.53 6.02
CA HIS A 131 5.06 6.08 6.12
C HIS A 131 6.42 5.68 6.74
N ASP A 132 7.49 6.45 6.46
CA ASP A 132 8.81 6.22 7.06
C ASP A 132 8.81 6.52 8.56
N ILE A 133 8.15 7.61 8.95
CA ILE A 133 8.07 8.03 10.35
C ILE A 133 7.27 7.02 11.16
N ILE A 134 6.08 6.63 10.68
CA ILE A 134 5.22 5.64 11.36
C ILE A 134 5.92 4.28 11.45
N ALA A 135 6.59 3.86 10.37
CA ALA A 135 7.33 2.60 10.34
C ALA A 135 8.69 2.66 11.06
N LYS A 136 9.10 3.82 11.60
CA LYS A 136 10.41 4.04 12.22
C LYS A 136 11.54 3.61 11.29
N THR A 137 11.49 4.07 10.04
CA THR A 137 12.46 3.75 9.00
C THR A 137 13.01 5.01 8.34
N ASN A 138 14.12 4.85 7.66
CA ASN A 138 14.70 5.87 6.80
C ASN A 138 15.28 5.21 5.53
N VAL A 139 15.39 5.97 4.45
CA VAL A 139 16.02 5.52 3.22
C VAL A 139 17.36 6.24 3.08
N ILE A 140 18.44 5.48 3.17
CA ILE A 140 19.79 6.01 3.04
C ILE A 140 20.45 5.55 1.74
N ARG A 141 21.45 6.29 1.28
CA ARG A 141 22.32 5.87 0.20
C ARG A 141 23.35 4.90 0.75
N GLU A 142 23.61 3.82 0.03
CA GLU A 142 24.66 2.86 0.37
C GLU A 142 25.99 3.41 -0.17
N GLU A 143 26.89 3.76 0.72
CA GLU A 143 28.27 4.09 0.37
C GLU A 143 29.06 2.78 0.30
N TRP A 144 29.94 2.67 -0.68
CA TRP A 144 30.85 1.54 -0.86
C TRP A 144 32.07 1.71 0.02
#